data_7301e25018cea4e1b045b33e6bcf479a
#
_entry.id   7301e25018cea4e1b045b33e6bcf479a
#
_cell.length_a   1.000
_cell.length_b   1.000
_cell.length_c   1.000
_cell.angle_alpha   90.00
_cell.angle_beta   90.00
_cell.angle_gamma   90.00
#
_symmetry.space_group_name_H-M   'P 1'
#
loop_
_entity.id
_entity.type
_entity.pdbx_description
1 polymer ?
#
loop_
_entity_poly.entity_id
_entity_poly.type
_entity_poly.pdbx_seq_one_letter_code
_entity_poly.pdbx_strand_id
1 'polypeptide(L)'
;MRPKTLDEYIGQKHLVGEGAILRKMIESGNIASFILWGPPGVGKTTLARIIAHQLQRPFYTLSAVTSGVKEVRDVIDKAKRNASLNSGLFAPADSRSPILFIDEIHRFSKSQQDSLLGAVEEGTIILIGATTENPSFEVITPLLSRCQVYVLKSLDKEDLLELLNRVLTKDEYVKSLGLQIQDTEALLRYSGGDARKLLNIIELVSNSGAKIIDNETVTKQLQQNPVAYDKDGEMHYDIISAFIKSVRGSDPQAAIYWLARMIEGGEDPKFIARRLVILASEDIGLANPNAMLLANTCFDVVNKIGWPEGRIPLAETTIYLATCKKDNSANLAIEAALAKVRETGNLPVPLYLRNAPTSLMKELGYADGYKYPHDFPGHWVEQQYLPDELVGTVFWKKD
;
A
#
# COMPACT_ATOMS: atom_id res chain seq x y z
N MET A 1 0.66 27.55 4.81
CA MET A 1 1.50 27.95 3.66
C MET A 1 1.67 26.80 2.68
N ARG A 2 0.75 26.66 1.71
CA ARG A 2 0.86 25.64 0.65
C ARG A 2 1.50 26.24 -0.59
N PRO A 3 2.45 25.59 -1.27
CA PRO A 3 3.04 26.07 -2.52
C PRO A 3 1.97 26.19 -3.61
N LYS A 4 2.10 27.23 -4.45
CA LYS A 4 1.15 27.56 -5.53
C LYS A 4 1.75 27.25 -6.93
N THR A 5 3.05 27.15 -7.03
CA THR A 5 3.78 26.88 -8.28
C THR A 5 4.70 25.68 -8.11
N LEU A 6 5.17 25.11 -9.24
CA LEU A 6 6.16 24.03 -9.22
C LEU A 6 7.50 24.47 -8.63
N ASP A 7 7.88 25.73 -8.80
CA ASP A 7 9.14 26.26 -8.25
C ASP A 7 9.07 26.47 -6.72
N GLU A 8 7.86 26.56 -6.19
CA GLU A 8 7.64 26.56 -4.74
C GLU A 8 7.51 25.14 -4.15
N TYR A 9 7.40 24.12 -5.00
CA TYR A 9 7.22 22.75 -4.55
C TYR A 9 8.56 22.14 -4.16
N ILE A 10 8.71 21.79 -2.89
CA ILE A 10 9.96 21.27 -2.33
C ILE A 10 10.04 19.74 -2.55
N GLY A 11 11.22 19.26 -2.89
CA GLY A 11 11.48 17.86 -3.14
C GLY A 11 11.04 17.37 -4.51
N GLN A 12 11.10 16.07 -4.72
CA GLN A 12 10.67 15.37 -5.95
C GLN A 12 11.34 15.89 -7.24
N LYS A 13 12.59 16.35 -7.16
CA LYS A 13 13.31 16.94 -8.30
C LYS A 13 13.38 16.01 -9.52
N HIS A 14 13.34 14.69 -9.30
CA HIS A 14 13.32 13.68 -10.38
C HIS A 14 12.01 13.69 -11.20
N LEU A 15 10.90 14.23 -10.65
CA LEU A 15 9.61 14.32 -11.32
C LEU A 15 9.31 15.73 -11.81
N VAL A 16 9.58 16.75 -10.98
CA VAL A 16 9.17 18.13 -11.21
C VAL A 16 10.31 19.14 -11.30
N GLY A 17 11.57 18.68 -11.17
CA GLY A 17 12.75 19.50 -11.40
C GLY A 17 12.85 19.98 -12.85
N GLU A 18 13.81 20.85 -13.14
CA GLU A 18 14.04 21.36 -14.49
C GLU A 18 14.32 20.20 -15.47
N GLY A 19 13.59 20.17 -16.57
CA GLY A 19 13.70 19.12 -17.59
C GLY A 19 13.08 17.77 -17.21
N ALA A 20 12.53 17.61 -16.03
CA ALA A 20 11.88 16.36 -15.60
C ALA A 20 10.56 16.08 -16.34
N ILE A 21 10.21 14.79 -16.41
CA ILE A 21 9.12 14.31 -17.28
C ILE A 21 7.77 14.93 -16.94
N LEU A 22 7.39 14.97 -15.66
CA LEU A 22 6.10 15.51 -15.24
C LEU A 22 6.06 17.03 -15.42
N ARG A 23 7.18 17.72 -15.19
CA ARG A 23 7.30 19.17 -15.44
C ARG A 23 7.06 19.50 -16.92
N LYS A 24 7.70 18.76 -17.83
CA LYS A 24 7.49 18.94 -19.29
C LYS A 24 6.05 18.73 -19.70
N MET A 25 5.38 17.71 -19.16
CA MET A 25 3.97 17.45 -19.44
C MET A 25 3.06 18.60 -18.95
N ILE A 26 3.35 19.15 -17.79
CA ILE A 26 2.61 20.28 -17.23
C ILE A 26 2.85 21.55 -18.06
N GLU A 27 4.08 21.85 -18.42
CA GLU A 27 4.44 23.03 -19.20
C GLU A 27 3.89 22.96 -20.64
N SER A 28 3.83 21.77 -21.24
CA SER A 28 3.20 21.57 -22.55
C SER A 28 1.66 21.63 -22.53
N GLY A 29 1.04 21.58 -21.34
CA GLY A 29 -0.41 21.52 -21.17
C GLY A 29 -1.04 20.17 -21.55
N ASN A 30 -0.24 19.21 -22.01
CA ASN A 30 -0.68 17.88 -22.41
C ASN A 30 -0.42 16.86 -21.31
N ILE A 31 -1.40 16.67 -20.45
CA ILE A 31 -1.32 15.78 -19.30
C ILE A 31 -2.27 14.60 -19.47
N ALA A 32 -1.76 13.40 -19.31
CA ALA A 32 -2.53 12.17 -19.25
C ALA A 32 -2.93 11.86 -17.81
N SER A 33 -3.84 10.92 -17.59
CA SER A 33 -4.17 10.40 -16.27
C SER A 33 -2.98 9.65 -15.65
N PHE A 34 -2.79 9.80 -14.34
CA PHE A 34 -1.68 9.16 -13.62
C PHE A 34 -1.98 8.92 -12.14
N ILE A 35 -1.15 8.09 -11.53
CA ILE A 35 -1.20 7.77 -10.11
C ILE A 35 0.09 8.25 -9.45
N LEU A 36 -0.05 9.00 -8.37
CA LEU A 36 1.02 9.42 -7.48
C LEU A 36 1.16 8.39 -6.36
N TRP A 37 2.22 7.60 -6.39
CA TRP A 37 2.51 6.61 -5.37
C TRP A 37 3.70 7.05 -4.52
N GLY A 38 3.56 7.00 -3.22
CA GLY A 38 4.65 7.31 -2.29
C GLY A 38 4.16 7.54 -0.87
N PRO A 39 5.08 7.70 0.08
CA PRO A 39 4.77 7.82 1.50
C PRO A 39 3.87 9.03 1.82
N PRO A 40 3.25 9.07 3.00
CA PRO A 40 2.46 10.21 3.44
C PRO A 40 3.34 11.47 3.56
N GLY A 41 2.72 12.64 3.50
CA GLY A 41 3.38 13.92 3.74
C GLY A 41 4.37 14.41 2.68
N VAL A 42 4.62 13.67 1.59
CA VAL A 42 5.54 14.05 0.51
C VAL A 42 4.95 15.03 -0.51
N GLY A 43 3.70 15.46 -0.31
CA GLY A 43 3.08 16.51 -1.13
C GLY A 43 2.21 16.06 -2.29
N LYS A 44 1.74 14.79 -2.37
CA LYS A 44 0.86 14.27 -3.45
C LYS A 44 -0.33 15.19 -3.76
N THR A 45 -1.14 15.49 -2.76
CA THR A 45 -2.31 16.39 -2.89
C THR A 45 -1.92 17.81 -3.28
N THR A 46 -0.79 18.30 -2.78
CA THR A 46 -0.25 19.62 -3.11
C THR A 46 0.16 19.70 -4.57
N LEU A 47 0.88 18.68 -5.07
CA LEU A 47 1.29 18.60 -6.46
C LEU A 47 0.10 18.58 -7.40
N ALA A 48 -0.94 17.77 -7.11
CA ALA A 48 -2.16 17.73 -7.91
C ALA A 48 -2.85 19.10 -8.00
N ARG A 49 -2.89 19.86 -6.91
CA ARG A 49 -3.46 21.22 -6.90
C ARG A 49 -2.63 22.23 -7.70
N ILE A 50 -1.30 22.15 -7.61
CA ILE A 50 -0.40 23.00 -8.40
C ILE A 50 -0.62 22.73 -9.89
N ILE A 51 -0.70 21.46 -10.28
CA ILE A 51 -0.95 21.06 -11.68
C ILE A 51 -2.27 21.63 -12.18
N ALA A 52 -3.35 21.47 -11.41
CA ALA A 52 -4.66 21.98 -11.79
C ALA A 52 -4.67 23.50 -11.95
N HIS A 53 -4.03 24.20 -11.02
CA HIS A 53 -3.91 25.66 -11.06
C HIS A 53 -3.09 26.13 -12.27
N GLN A 54 -1.93 25.51 -12.53
CA GLN A 54 -1.05 25.90 -13.63
C GLN A 54 -1.68 25.63 -14.98
N LEU A 55 -2.47 24.56 -15.10
CA LEU A 55 -3.19 24.21 -16.32
C LEU A 55 -4.53 24.94 -16.47
N GLN A 56 -4.93 25.72 -15.46
CA GLN A 56 -6.23 26.40 -15.43
C GLN A 56 -7.41 25.46 -15.72
N ARG A 57 -7.38 24.26 -15.10
CA ARG A 57 -8.43 23.24 -15.25
C ARG A 57 -9.31 23.18 -14.01
N PRO A 58 -10.62 22.96 -14.14
CA PRO A 58 -11.47 22.67 -12.99
C PRO A 58 -10.91 21.49 -12.18
N PHE A 59 -10.90 21.61 -10.85
CA PHE A 59 -10.32 20.64 -9.94
C PHE A 59 -11.36 20.10 -8.98
N TYR A 60 -11.67 18.82 -9.12
CA TYR A 60 -12.55 18.09 -8.23
C TYR A 60 -11.74 17.16 -7.33
N THR A 61 -12.11 17.09 -6.06
CA THR A 61 -11.43 16.24 -5.08
C THR A 61 -12.43 15.27 -4.49
N LEU A 62 -12.11 14.00 -4.52
CA LEU A 62 -12.79 12.94 -3.80
C LEU A 62 -11.84 12.29 -2.80
N SER A 63 -12.35 11.96 -1.62
CA SER A 63 -11.64 11.14 -0.65
C SER A 63 -12.21 9.74 -0.69
N ALA A 64 -11.39 8.73 -0.94
CA ALA A 64 -11.84 7.36 -0.98
C ALA A 64 -12.40 6.85 0.37
N VAL A 65 -12.11 7.57 1.46
CA VAL A 65 -12.64 7.24 2.80
C VAL A 65 -14.11 7.65 2.95
N THR A 66 -14.54 8.74 2.29
CA THR A 66 -15.87 9.34 2.50
C THR A 66 -16.76 9.34 1.26
N SER A 67 -16.20 9.10 0.07
CA SER A 67 -16.92 9.20 -1.20
C SER A 67 -17.37 7.83 -1.71
N GLY A 68 -18.62 7.73 -2.14
CA GLY A 68 -19.22 6.54 -2.74
C GLY A 68 -19.24 6.58 -4.28
N VAL A 69 -19.82 5.56 -4.90
CA VAL A 69 -20.00 5.48 -6.37
C VAL A 69 -20.85 6.64 -6.90
N LYS A 70 -21.78 7.14 -6.10
CA LYS A 70 -22.66 8.24 -6.49
C LYS A 70 -21.89 9.53 -6.70
N GLU A 71 -21.00 9.88 -5.75
CA GLU A 71 -20.17 11.08 -5.83
C GLU A 71 -19.23 11.04 -7.03
N VAL A 72 -18.69 9.87 -7.35
CA VAL A 72 -17.85 9.66 -8.55
C VAL A 72 -18.67 9.96 -9.82
N ARG A 73 -19.88 9.39 -9.92
CA ARG A 73 -20.78 9.62 -11.07
C ARG A 73 -21.21 11.08 -11.19
N ASP A 74 -21.54 11.71 -10.07
CA ASP A 74 -21.94 13.12 -10.06
C ASP A 74 -20.85 14.04 -10.62
N VAL A 75 -19.57 13.76 -10.31
CA VAL A 75 -18.42 14.52 -10.86
C VAL A 75 -18.27 14.26 -12.36
N ILE A 76 -18.37 12.99 -12.78
CA ILE A 76 -18.28 12.63 -14.22
C ILE A 76 -19.42 13.27 -14.99
N ASP A 77 -20.65 13.25 -14.49
CA ASP A 77 -21.81 13.87 -15.14
C ASP A 77 -21.68 15.39 -15.23
N LYS A 78 -21.15 16.04 -14.20
CA LYS A 78 -20.81 17.46 -14.26
C LYS A 78 -19.76 17.75 -15.34
N ALA A 79 -18.71 16.92 -15.42
CA ALA A 79 -17.70 17.04 -16.46
C ALA A 79 -18.29 16.91 -17.86
N LYS A 80 -19.15 15.90 -18.08
CA LYS A 80 -19.84 15.69 -19.37
C LYS A 80 -20.76 16.85 -19.77
N ARG A 81 -21.53 17.38 -18.80
CA ARG A 81 -22.40 18.54 -19.05
C ARG A 81 -21.59 19.78 -19.43
N ASN A 82 -20.49 20.05 -18.72
CA ASN A 82 -19.62 21.19 -19.04
C ASN A 82 -18.98 21.05 -20.42
N ALA A 83 -18.55 19.86 -20.79
CA ALA A 83 -18.01 19.57 -22.12
C ALA A 83 -19.06 19.79 -23.25
N SER A 84 -20.32 19.37 -23.04
CA SER A 84 -21.40 19.53 -24.01
C SER A 84 -21.87 20.99 -24.15
N LEU A 85 -21.87 21.77 -23.09
CA LEU A 85 -22.22 23.20 -23.11
C LEU A 85 -21.15 24.04 -23.86
N ASN A 86 -19.94 23.57 -23.93
CA ASN A 86 -18.79 24.27 -24.50
C ASN A 86 -18.40 23.76 -25.92
N SER A 87 -19.23 22.93 -26.56
CA SER A 87 -18.98 22.38 -27.91
C SER A 87 -19.37 23.33 -29.09
N GLY A 88 -19.68 24.60 -28.83
CA GLY A 88 -20.00 25.60 -29.84
C GLY A 88 -18.78 26.25 -30.49
N LEU A 89 -18.95 26.83 -31.69
CA LEU A 89 -17.88 27.50 -32.48
C LEU A 89 -17.14 28.64 -31.73
N PHE A 90 -17.65 29.08 -30.58
CA PHE A 90 -17.10 30.12 -29.70
C PHE A 90 -16.83 29.59 -28.29
N ALA A 91 -16.43 28.31 -28.18
CA ALA A 91 -16.14 27.71 -26.88
C ALA A 91 -15.03 28.50 -26.13
N PRO A 92 -15.29 28.97 -24.92
CA PRO A 92 -14.24 29.60 -24.13
C PRO A 92 -13.12 28.61 -23.82
N ALA A 93 -11.93 29.12 -23.51
CA ALA A 93 -10.74 28.32 -23.16
C ALA A 93 -10.95 27.31 -22.01
N ASP A 94 -12.10 27.35 -21.35
CA ASP A 94 -12.52 26.52 -20.22
C ASP A 94 -13.11 25.13 -20.62
N SER A 95 -13.07 24.79 -21.94
CA SER A 95 -13.56 23.49 -22.44
C SER A 95 -12.62 22.30 -22.16
N ARG A 96 -11.57 22.51 -21.39
CA ARG A 96 -10.57 21.48 -21.07
C ARG A 96 -11.13 20.50 -20.06
N SER A 97 -10.86 19.19 -20.29
CA SER A 97 -11.24 18.14 -19.35
C SER A 97 -10.82 18.48 -17.92
N PRO A 98 -11.72 18.41 -16.95
CA PRO A 98 -11.38 18.69 -15.56
C PRO A 98 -10.43 17.63 -14.98
N ILE A 99 -9.70 18.03 -13.94
CA ILE A 99 -8.88 17.12 -13.16
C ILE A 99 -9.74 16.58 -12.00
N LEU A 100 -9.85 15.26 -11.93
CA LEU A 100 -10.40 14.55 -10.77
C LEU A 100 -9.25 13.99 -9.93
N PHE A 101 -9.06 14.56 -8.76
CA PHE A 101 -8.12 14.06 -7.78
C PHE A 101 -8.80 13.11 -6.80
N ILE A 102 -8.27 11.90 -6.66
CA ILE A 102 -8.75 10.90 -5.69
C ILE A 102 -7.64 10.62 -4.70
N ASP A 103 -7.85 11.06 -3.45
CA ASP A 103 -6.93 10.77 -2.35
C ASP A 103 -7.18 9.36 -1.82
N GLU A 104 -6.11 8.61 -1.54
CA GLU A 104 -6.13 7.22 -1.08
C GLU A 104 -6.94 6.29 -2.00
N ILE A 105 -6.70 6.35 -3.32
CA ILE A 105 -7.45 5.61 -4.35
C ILE A 105 -7.50 4.10 -4.08
N HIS A 106 -6.53 3.55 -3.37
CA HIS A 106 -6.50 2.15 -2.96
C HIS A 106 -7.67 1.74 -2.06
N ARG A 107 -8.32 2.69 -1.38
CA ARG A 107 -9.50 2.45 -0.54
C ARG A 107 -10.81 2.40 -1.33
N PHE A 108 -10.78 2.75 -2.61
CA PHE A 108 -11.93 2.54 -3.48
C PHE A 108 -12.13 1.06 -3.77
N SER A 109 -13.36 0.57 -3.64
CA SER A 109 -13.73 -0.76 -4.07
C SER A 109 -13.50 -0.93 -5.58
N LYS A 110 -13.37 -2.17 -6.05
CA LYS A 110 -13.21 -2.46 -7.49
C LYS A 110 -14.33 -1.82 -8.33
N SER A 111 -15.58 -1.86 -7.85
CA SER A 111 -16.72 -1.23 -8.54
C SER A 111 -16.63 0.30 -8.62
N GLN A 112 -16.04 0.94 -7.61
CA GLN A 112 -15.80 2.39 -7.65
C GLN A 112 -14.71 2.74 -8.66
N GLN A 113 -13.64 1.96 -8.69
CA GLN A 113 -12.57 2.12 -9.67
C GLN A 113 -13.06 1.84 -11.10
N ASP A 114 -13.87 0.80 -11.30
CA ASP A 114 -14.50 0.49 -12.61
C ASP A 114 -15.34 1.65 -13.14
N SER A 115 -16.04 2.38 -12.26
CA SER A 115 -16.86 3.53 -12.66
C SER A 115 -16.08 4.69 -13.25
N LEU A 116 -14.76 4.73 -13.05
CA LEU A 116 -13.86 5.75 -13.61
C LEU A 116 -13.40 5.41 -15.04
N LEU A 117 -13.41 4.12 -15.43
CA LEU A 117 -12.76 3.64 -16.65
C LEU A 117 -13.24 4.38 -17.90
N GLY A 118 -14.55 4.45 -18.12
CA GLY A 118 -15.11 5.10 -19.30
C GLY A 118 -14.74 6.58 -19.39
N ALA A 119 -14.80 7.30 -18.27
CA ALA A 119 -14.49 8.73 -18.25
C ALA A 119 -12.99 9.03 -18.46
N VAL A 120 -12.11 8.14 -17.98
CA VAL A 120 -10.65 8.22 -18.24
C VAL A 120 -10.32 7.86 -19.67
N GLU A 121 -10.94 6.83 -20.22
CA GLU A 121 -10.73 6.35 -21.61
C GLU A 121 -11.21 7.35 -22.66
N GLU A 122 -12.38 7.94 -22.44
CA GLU A 122 -12.96 8.98 -23.29
C GLU A 122 -12.24 10.34 -23.13
N GLY A 123 -11.35 10.50 -22.14
CA GLY A 123 -10.73 11.77 -21.82
C GLY A 123 -11.71 12.81 -21.24
N THR A 124 -12.90 12.37 -20.80
CA THR A 124 -13.89 13.24 -20.15
C THR A 124 -13.33 13.89 -18.87
N ILE A 125 -12.49 13.17 -18.17
CA ILE A 125 -11.73 13.63 -17.00
C ILE A 125 -10.25 13.26 -17.15
N ILE A 126 -9.38 14.00 -16.49
CA ILE A 126 -8.01 13.60 -16.21
C ILE A 126 -7.97 13.11 -14.75
N LEU A 127 -7.67 11.85 -14.57
CA LEU A 127 -7.56 11.25 -13.23
C LEU A 127 -6.16 11.48 -12.68
N ILE A 128 -6.09 12.03 -11.46
CA ILE A 128 -4.89 12.00 -10.63
C ILE A 128 -5.22 11.20 -9.37
N GLY A 129 -4.82 9.94 -9.33
CA GLY A 129 -4.92 9.11 -8.13
C GLY A 129 -3.74 9.34 -7.20
N ALA A 130 -3.96 9.36 -5.89
CA ALA A 130 -2.90 9.36 -4.90
C ALA A 130 -3.03 8.12 -4.00
N THR A 131 -1.91 7.48 -3.68
CA THR A 131 -1.88 6.30 -2.82
C THR A 131 -0.57 6.19 -2.05
N THR A 132 -0.63 5.64 -0.85
CA THR A 132 0.53 5.20 -0.08
C THR A 132 0.84 3.72 -0.33
N GLU A 133 -0.14 2.94 -0.80
CA GLU A 133 0.00 1.52 -1.07
C GLU A 133 0.49 1.26 -2.50
N ASN A 134 1.10 0.09 -2.72
CA ASN A 134 1.57 -0.29 -4.06
C ASN A 134 0.39 -0.42 -5.04
N PRO A 135 0.30 0.45 -6.06
CA PRO A 135 -0.84 0.47 -6.97
C PRO A 135 -0.99 -0.83 -7.78
N SER A 136 0.06 -1.62 -7.95
CA SER A 136 -0.01 -2.89 -8.66
C SER A 136 -0.88 -3.93 -7.98
N PHE A 137 -1.12 -3.80 -6.67
CA PHE A 137 -1.98 -4.71 -5.90
C PHE A 137 -3.36 -4.12 -5.62
N GLU A 138 -3.45 -2.80 -5.50
CA GLU A 138 -4.64 -2.13 -4.97
C GLU A 138 -5.48 -1.45 -6.05
N VAL A 139 -4.88 -1.12 -7.19
CA VAL A 139 -5.58 -0.50 -8.31
C VAL A 139 -5.86 -1.55 -9.37
N ILE A 140 -7.09 -1.58 -9.89
CA ILE A 140 -7.49 -2.56 -10.91
C ILE A 140 -6.63 -2.42 -12.17
N THR A 141 -6.26 -3.54 -12.76
CA THR A 141 -5.41 -3.60 -13.97
C THR A 141 -5.93 -2.75 -15.14
N PRO A 142 -7.25 -2.71 -15.44
CA PRO A 142 -7.77 -1.84 -16.50
C PRO A 142 -7.52 -0.35 -16.27
N LEU A 143 -7.54 0.11 -15.01
CA LEU A 143 -7.26 1.52 -14.69
C LEU A 143 -5.75 1.80 -14.75
N LEU A 144 -4.92 0.88 -14.24
CA LEU A 144 -3.46 0.98 -14.34
C LEU A 144 -2.95 1.04 -15.78
N SER A 145 -3.57 0.30 -16.70
CA SER A 145 -3.17 0.32 -18.12
C SER A 145 -3.43 1.66 -18.81
N ARG A 146 -4.26 2.52 -18.21
CA ARG A 146 -4.63 3.87 -18.72
C ARG A 146 -3.99 5.01 -17.94
N CYS A 147 -3.26 4.69 -16.88
CA CYS A 147 -2.62 5.67 -16.01
C CYS A 147 -1.11 5.43 -15.94
N GLN A 148 -0.32 6.48 -16.01
CA GLN A 148 1.09 6.39 -15.66
C GLN A 148 1.24 6.37 -14.14
N VAL A 149 2.26 5.69 -13.61
CA VAL A 149 2.56 5.69 -12.18
C VAL A 149 3.83 6.49 -11.94
N TYR A 150 3.72 7.53 -11.11
CA TYR A 150 4.86 8.33 -10.68
C TYR A 150 5.14 8.06 -9.20
N VAL A 151 6.38 7.69 -8.92
CA VAL A 151 6.83 7.35 -7.56
C VAL A 151 7.40 8.60 -6.89
N LEU A 152 6.77 9.02 -5.80
CA LEU A 152 7.27 10.08 -4.93
C LEU A 152 8.13 9.46 -3.82
N LYS A 153 9.22 10.11 -3.50
CA LYS A 153 10.16 9.69 -2.46
C LYS A 153 9.92 10.50 -1.18
N SER A 154 10.30 9.93 -0.04
CA SER A 154 10.42 10.69 1.20
C SER A 154 11.30 11.92 0.98
N LEU A 155 10.98 13.02 1.64
CA LEU A 155 11.81 14.21 1.59
C LEU A 155 13.15 13.92 2.28
N ASP A 156 14.24 14.31 1.63
CA ASP A 156 15.56 14.19 2.22
C ASP A 156 15.83 15.30 3.25
N LYS A 157 17.02 15.26 3.86
CA LYS A 157 17.42 16.23 4.88
C LYS A 157 17.42 17.66 4.33
N GLU A 158 17.89 17.83 3.11
CA GLU A 158 17.99 19.14 2.46
C GLU A 158 16.62 19.69 2.13
N ASP A 159 15.72 18.87 1.62
CA ASP A 159 14.32 19.23 1.35
C ASP A 159 13.58 19.68 2.64
N LEU A 160 13.77 18.94 3.74
CA LEU A 160 13.16 19.27 5.04
C LEU A 160 13.73 20.57 5.63
N LEU A 161 15.04 20.81 5.50
CA LEU A 161 15.67 22.06 5.93
C LEU A 161 15.20 23.24 5.08
N GLU A 162 15.04 23.06 3.78
CA GLU A 162 14.47 24.09 2.90
C GLU A 162 13.02 24.40 3.30
N LEU A 163 12.21 23.37 3.58
CA LEU A 163 10.84 23.56 4.07
C LEU A 163 10.81 24.34 5.38
N LEU A 164 11.65 23.95 6.33
CA LEU A 164 11.77 24.60 7.63
C LEU A 164 12.13 26.09 7.48
N ASN A 165 13.16 26.40 6.70
CA ASN A 165 13.58 27.76 6.44
C ASN A 165 12.47 28.58 5.77
N ARG A 166 11.75 27.99 4.81
CA ARG A 166 10.63 28.66 4.15
C ARG A 166 9.49 28.97 5.12
N VAL A 167 9.15 28.05 6.02
CA VAL A 167 8.10 28.28 7.04
C VAL A 167 8.50 29.40 7.98
N LEU A 168 9.72 29.41 8.49
CA LEU A 168 10.22 30.46 9.38
C LEU A 168 10.27 31.84 8.73
N THR A 169 10.60 31.89 7.42
CA THR A 169 10.84 33.15 6.72
C THR A 169 9.62 33.70 5.99
N LYS A 170 8.66 32.88 5.58
CA LYS A 170 7.54 33.29 4.73
C LYS A 170 6.16 33.15 5.39
N ASP A 171 6.01 32.32 6.45
CA ASP A 171 4.73 32.18 7.14
C ASP A 171 4.56 33.29 8.17
N GLU A 172 3.56 34.13 7.98
CA GLU A 172 3.32 35.31 8.86
C GLU A 172 2.98 34.89 10.29
N TYR A 173 2.23 33.77 10.46
CA TYR A 173 1.89 33.29 11.78
C TYR A 173 3.14 32.79 12.51
N VAL A 174 3.95 31.97 11.87
CA VAL A 174 5.19 31.44 12.47
C VAL A 174 6.17 32.56 12.79
N LYS A 175 6.29 33.57 11.92
CA LYS A 175 7.08 34.80 12.19
C LYS A 175 6.60 35.52 13.43
N SER A 176 5.27 35.67 13.60
CA SER A 176 4.70 36.36 14.75
C SER A 176 4.99 35.67 16.08
N LEU A 177 5.27 34.37 16.06
CA LEU A 177 5.64 33.58 17.25
C LEU A 177 7.08 33.86 17.72
N GLY A 178 7.94 34.42 16.86
CA GLY A 178 9.34 34.70 17.18
C GLY A 178 10.16 33.48 17.51
N LEU A 179 9.89 32.36 16.86
CA LEU A 179 10.57 31.09 17.10
C LEU A 179 12.02 31.14 16.65
N GLN A 180 12.91 30.66 17.49
CA GLN A 180 14.33 30.46 17.18
C GLN A 180 14.63 28.97 17.18
N ILE A 181 15.13 28.45 16.04
CA ILE A 181 15.56 27.08 15.95
C ILE A 181 17.04 27.03 16.23
N GLN A 182 17.40 26.37 17.33
CA GLN A 182 18.77 26.16 17.76
C GLN A 182 19.31 24.85 17.18
N ASP A 183 18.52 23.77 17.22
CA ASP A 183 18.87 22.46 16.69
C ASP A 183 17.77 21.91 15.77
N THR A 184 18.20 21.18 14.72
CA THR A 184 17.28 20.61 13.73
C THR A 184 17.24 19.07 13.75
N GLU A 185 18.16 18.42 14.44
CA GLU A 185 18.33 16.95 14.36
C GLU A 185 17.11 16.18 14.86
N ALA A 186 16.54 16.57 16.00
CA ALA A 186 15.34 15.94 16.54
C ALA A 186 14.13 16.18 15.60
N LEU A 187 13.96 17.40 15.10
CA LEU A 187 12.90 17.75 14.14
C LEU A 187 12.97 16.85 12.89
N LEU A 188 14.16 16.71 12.30
CA LEU A 188 14.38 15.91 11.10
C LEU A 188 14.19 14.42 11.38
N ARG A 189 14.72 13.93 12.50
CA ARG A 189 14.60 12.52 12.91
C ARG A 189 13.13 12.14 13.12
N TYR A 190 12.38 12.97 13.84
CA TYR A 190 10.99 12.67 14.16
C TYR A 190 10.03 12.94 13.00
N SER A 191 10.38 13.80 12.04
CA SER A 191 9.58 13.98 10.82
C SER A 191 9.69 12.81 9.84
N GLY A 192 10.82 12.08 9.84
CA GLY A 192 11.01 10.88 9.03
C GLY A 192 10.81 11.08 7.52
N GLY A 193 11.08 12.28 6.98
CA GLY A 193 10.86 12.58 5.56
C GLY A 193 9.45 13.09 5.22
N ASP A 194 8.59 13.29 6.22
CA ASP A 194 7.22 13.76 6.07
C ASP A 194 7.11 15.26 6.42
N ALA A 195 6.77 16.07 5.41
CA ALA A 195 6.59 17.52 5.58
C ALA A 195 5.48 17.88 6.56
N ARG A 196 4.38 17.11 6.59
CA ARG A 196 3.25 17.36 7.48
C ARG A 196 3.64 17.11 8.93
N LYS A 197 4.38 16.00 9.18
CA LYS A 197 4.91 15.71 10.52
C LYS A 197 5.86 16.79 11.00
N LEU A 198 6.79 17.25 10.14
CA LEU A 198 7.69 18.35 10.49
C LEU A 198 6.92 19.60 10.94
N LEU A 199 5.91 20.00 10.17
CA LEU A 199 5.09 21.18 10.49
C LEU A 199 4.27 20.98 11.76
N ASN A 200 3.69 19.81 11.97
CA ASN A 200 2.94 19.49 13.19
C ASN A 200 3.83 19.49 14.43
N ILE A 201 5.08 19.02 14.34
CA ILE A 201 6.04 19.08 15.46
C ILE A 201 6.33 20.55 15.80
N ILE A 202 6.57 21.40 14.80
CA ILE A 202 6.81 22.83 15.02
C ILE A 202 5.60 23.48 15.69
N GLU A 203 4.40 23.20 15.23
CA GLU A 203 3.16 23.70 15.82
C GLU A 203 2.97 23.23 17.27
N LEU A 204 3.22 21.93 17.54
CA LEU A 204 3.14 21.36 18.88
C LEU A 204 4.10 22.06 19.84
N VAL A 205 5.37 22.20 19.45
CA VAL A 205 6.39 22.87 20.27
C VAL A 205 6.05 24.34 20.46
N SER A 206 5.57 25.03 19.43
CA SER A 206 5.14 26.42 19.51
C SER A 206 3.99 26.63 20.50
N ASN A 207 3.01 25.72 20.49
CA ASN A 207 1.84 25.77 21.36
C ASN A 207 2.18 25.50 22.83
N SER A 208 3.33 24.87 23.12
CA SER A 208 3.82 24.72 24.48
C SER A 208 4.39 26.01 25.11
N GLY A 209 4.44 27.10 24.32
CA GLY A 209 5.01 28.38 24.74
C GLY A 209 6.54 28.47 24.62
N ALA A 210 7.19 27.42 24.11
CA ALA A 210 8.63 27.45 23.87
C ALA A 210 8.96 28.39 22.69
N LYS A 211 9.89 29.30 22.91
CA LYS A 211 10.41 30.20 21.85
C LYS A 211 11.67 29.64 21.20
N ILE A 212 12.38 28.75 21.89
CA ILE A 212 13.57 28.08 21.41
C ILE A 212 13.21 26.64 21.10
N ILE A 213 13.48 26.20 19.90
CA ILE A 213 13.30 24.83 19.42
C ILE A 213 14.69 24.19 19.36
N ASP A 214 15.01 23.36 20.33
CA ASP A 214 16.19 22.54 20.43
C ASP A 214 15.84 21.06 20.49
N ASN A 215 16.82 20.17 20.44
CA ASN A 215 16.63 18.73 20.46
C ASN A 215 15.93 18.24 21.75
N GLU A 216 16.22 18.86 22.89
CA GLU A 216 15.63 18.50 24.18
C GLU A 216 14.15 18.88 24.24
N THR A 217 13.80 20.10 23.87
CA THR A 217 12.41 20.58 23.83
C THR A 217 11.55 19.75 22.90
N VAL A 218 12.03 19.45 21.69
CA VAL A 218 11.32 18.60 20.73
C VAL A 218 11.09 17.21 21.30
N THR A 219 12.11 16.58 21.86
CA THR A 219 12.03 15.24 22.40
C THR A 219 11.06 15.17 23.59
N LYS A 220 11.13 16.15 24.51
CA LYS A 220 10.25 16.25 25.66
C LYS A 220 8.78 16.42 25.28
N GLN A 221 8.50 17.29 24.31
CA GLN A 221 7.12 17.53 23.86
C GLN A 221 6.53 16.32 23.14
N LEU A 222 7.32 15.60 22.36
CA LEU A 222 6.87 14.38 21.68
C LEU A 222 6.66 13.21 22.66
N GLN A 223 7.49 13.09 23.69
CA GLN A 223 7.31 12.07 24.77
C GLN A 223 6.05 12.33 25.63
N GLN A 224 5.68 13.60 25.81
CA GLN A 224 4.48 13.97 26.54
C GLN A 224 3.20 13.78 25.69
N ASN A 225 3.32 13.68 24.36
CA ASN A 225 2.20 13.53 23.43
C ASN A 225 2.44 12.36 22.45
N PRO A 226 2.48 11.12 22.91
CA PRO A 226 2.79 9.94 22.08
C PRO A 226 1.77 9.71 20.95
N VAL A 227 0.55 10.24 21.05
CA VAL A 227 -0.50 10.13 20.02
C VAL A 227 -0.18 10.93 18.74
N ALA A 228 0.73 11.91 18.81
CA ALA A 228 1.18 12.67 17.64
C ALA A 228 2.21 11.90 16.77
N TYR A 229 2.66 10.73 17.25
CA TYR A 229 3.72 9.94 16.64
C TYR A 229 3.14 8.72 15.93
N ASP A 230 3.08 8.80 14.63
CA ASP A 230 3.04 7.74 13.61
C ASP A 230 1.95 6.65 13.64
N LYS A 231 0.79 6.94 13.05
CA LYS A 231 -0.16 5.88 12.66
C LYS A 231 -0.14 5.50 11.16
N ASP A 232 0.53 6.26 10.28
CA ASP A 232 0.39 6.10 8.82
C ASP A 232 1.72 6.28 8.04
N GLY A 233 2.89 5.93 8.59
CA GLY A 233 4.18 6.21 7.97
C GLY A 233 4.92 5.00 7.39
N GLU A 234 5.82 5.29 6.46
CA GLU A 234 6.76 4.37 5.80
C GLU A 234 7.60 3.54 6.78
N MET A 235 7.89 4.09 7.98
CA MET A 235 8.54 3.36 9.08
C MET A 235 7.73 2.15 9.58
N HIS A 236 6.41 2.17 9.45
CA HIS A 236 5.54 1.04 9.76
C HIS A 236 5.89 -0.18 8.91
N TYR A 237 5.98 0.01 7.57
CA TYR A 237 6.33 -1.07 6.64
C TYR A 237 7.78 -1.55 6.80
N ASP A 238 8.70 -0.66 7.13
CA ASP A 238 10.10 -1.01 7.36
C ASP A 238 10.26 -1.83 8.64
N ILE A 239 9.60 -1.44 9.73
CA ILE A 239 9.66 -2.16 11.00
C ILE A 239 9.01 -3.54 10.88
N ILE A 240 7.83 -3.65 10.25
CA ILE A 240 7.19 -4.95 10.04
C ILE A 240 8.02 -5.85 9.13
N SER A 241 8.68 -5.28 8.10
CA SER A 241 9.58 -6.01 7.22
C SER A 241 10.81 -6.52 7.97
N ALA A 242 11.40 -5.70 8.84
CA ALA A 242 12.51 -6.09 9.70
C ALA A 242 12.10 -7.18 10.69
N PHE A 243 10.91 -7.07 11.30
CA PHE A 243 10.31 -8.08 12.16
C PHE A 243 10.19 -9.43 11.44
N ILE A 244 9.54 -9.44 10.28
CA ILE A 244 9.34 -10.64 9.46
C ILE A 244 10.69 -11.29 9.11
N LYS A 245 11.65 -10.49 8.65
CA LYS A 245 12.98 -10.97 8.26
C LYS A 245 13.77 -11.52 9.44
N SER A 246 13.60 -10.95 10.64
CA SER A 246 14.24 -11.45 11.87
C SER A 246 13.69 -12.82 12.29
N VAL A 247 12.35 -13.00 12.24
CA VAL A 247 11.71 -14.30 12.52
C VAL A 247 12.14 -15.35 11.48
N ARG A 248 12.12 -14.97 10.19
CA ARG A 248 12.56 -15.83 9.07
C ARG A 248 14.03 -16.20 9.20
N GLY A 249 14.87 -15.25 9.57
CA GLY A 249 16.32 -15.42 9.80
C GLY A 249 16.68 -16.15 11.09
N SER A 250 15.69 -16.55 11.90
CA SER A 250 15.90 -17.26 13.18
C SER A 250 16.69 -16.47 14.21
N ASP A 251 16.48 -15.13 14.24
CA ASP A 251 17.02 -14.24 15.26
C ASP A 251 15.90 -13.79 16.23
N PRO A 252 15.70 -14.49 17.36
CA PRO A 252 14.65 -14.12 18.32
C PRO A 252 14.95 -12.79 19.04
N GLN A 253 16.21 -12.35 19.15
CA GLN A 253 16.56 -11.10 19.81
C GLN A 253 16.13 -9.91 18.96
N ALA A 254 16.49 -9.93 17.68
CA ALA A 254 16.05 -8.89 16.73
C ALA A 254 14.52 -8.91 16.58
N ALA A 255 13.89 -10.09 16.49
CA ALA A 255 12.44 -10.21 16.35
C ALA A 255 11.70 -9.58 17.54
N ILE A 256 12.12 -9.81 18.77
CA ILE A 256 11.53 -9.19 19.98
C ILE A 256 11.77 -7.68 20.00
N TYR A 257 12.95 -7.22 19.60
CA TYR A 257 13.20 -5.78 19.51
C TYR A 257 12.26 -5.08 18.53
N TRP A 258 12.07 -5.64 17.33
CA TRP A 258 11.17 -5.07 16.35
C TRP A 258 9.70 -5.19 16.76
N LEU A 259 9.31 -6.27 17.47
CA LEU A 259 8.00 -6.39 18.08
C LEU A 259 7.76 -5.26 19.10
N ALA A 260 8.71 -5.03 20.00
CA ALA A 260 8.61 -3.95 20.99
C ALA A 260 8.48 -2.58 20.32
N ARG A 261 9.21 -2.33 19.23
CA ARG A 261 9.08 -1.08 18.46
C ARG A 261 7.70 -0.90 17.83
N MET A 262 7.06 -1.98 17.36
CA MET A 262 5.69 -1.93 16.86
C MET A 262 4.69 -1.62 17.98
N ILE A 263 4.87 -2.23 19.14
CA ILE A 263 4.01 -2.00 20.32
C ILE A 263 4.10 -0.55 20.78
N GLU A 264 5.31 -0.02 20.97
CA GLU A 264 5.54 1.37 21.38
C GLU A 264 5.07 2.37 20.30
N GLY A 265 5.11 1.98 19.02
CA GLY A 265 4.55 2.75 17.91
C GLY A 265 3.02 2.70 17.84
N GLY A 266 2.34 1.98 18.73
CA GLY A 266 0.88 1.91 18.77
C GLY A 266 0.26 1.06 17.67
N GLU A 267 1.00 0.08 17.14
CA GLU A 267 0.51 -0.84 16.12
C GLU A 267 -0.71 -1.63 16.58
N ASP A 268 -1.61 -1.95 15.64
CA ASP A 268 -2.73 -2.83 15.91
C ASP A 268 -2.22 -4.25 16.27
N PRO A 269 -2.52 -4.75 17.49
CA PRO A 269 -2.09 -6.08 17.92
C PRO A 269 -2.57 -7.20 17.01
N LYS A 270 -3.74 -7.03 16.37
CA LYS A 270 -4.28 -8.00 15.39
C LYS A 270 -3.50 -7.99 14.10
N PHE A 271 -2.99 -6.83 13.68
CA PHE A 271 -2.12 -6.74 12.52
C PHE A 271 -0.84 -7.54 12.75
N ILE A 272 -0.18 -7.36 13.89
CA ILE A 272 1.03 -8.12 14.26
C ILE A 272 0.73 -9.62 14.29
N ALA A 273 -0.34 -10.02 14.99
CA ALA A 273 -0.72 -11.43 15.10
C ALA A 273 -1.02 -12.07 13.73
N ARG A 274 -1.66 -11.34 12.83
CA ARG A 274 -1.94 -11.79 11.45
C ARG A 274 -0.65 -12.08 10.68
N ARG A 275 0.39 -11.25 10.87
CA ARG A 275 1.70 -11.47 10.24
C ARG A 275 2.38 -12.72 10.78
N LEU A 276 2.23 -13.03 12.07
CA LEU A 276 2.72 -14.28 12.67
C LEU A 276 2.04 -15.53 12.09
N VAL A 277 0.72 -15.47 11.81
CA VAL A 277 0.00 -16.57 11.14
C VAL A 277 0.56 -16.80 9.72
N ILE A 278 0.81 -15.72 8.97
CA ILE A 278 1.41 -15.84 7.63
C ILE A 278 2.80 -16.46 7.71
N LEU A 279 3.67 -15.94 8.61
CA LEU A 279 5.02 -16.47 8.82
C LEU A 279 5.03 -17.96 9.20
N ALA A 280 4.10 -18.38 10.07
CA ALA A 280 3.99 -19.77 10.46
C ALA A 280 3.71 -20.70 9.26
N SER A 281 2.93 -20.24 8.28
CA SER A 281 2.62 -21.01 7.08
C SER A 281 3.70 -20.88 6.00
N GLU A 282 4.22 -19.68 5.77
CA GLU A 282 5.16 -19.35 4.69
C GLU A 282 6.57 -19.87 4.98
N ASP A 283 7.08 -19.61 6.22
CA ASP A 283 8.49 -19.83 6.54
C ASP A 283 8.76 -21.09 7.37
N ILE A 284 7.78 -21.53 8.20
CA ILE A 284 7.93 -22.74 9.03
C ILE A 284 7.24 -23.92 8.37
N GLY A 285 6.03 -23.73 7.87
CA GLY A 285 5.30 -24.66 7.04
C GLY A 285 5.31 -26.11 7.59
N LEU A 286 5.77 -27.03 6.75
CA LEU A 286 5.78 -28.46 7.08
C LEU A 286 6.86 -28.88 8.09
N ALA A 287 7.85 -28.02 8.38
CA ALA A 287 8.86 -28.32 9.39
C ALA A 287 8.25 -28.44 10.79
N ASN A 288 7.18 -27.69 11.08
CA ASN A 288 6.48 -27.74 12.37
C ASN A 288 5.01 -27.32 12.23
N PRO A 289 4.07 -28.25 12.01
CA PRO A 289 2.64 -27.94 11.88
C PRO A 289 2.02 -27.19 13.09
N ASN A 290 2.59 -27.35 14.29
CA ASN A 290 2.11 -26.67 15.50
C ASN A 290 2.36 -25.16 15.45
N ALA A 291 3.28 -24.69 14.59
CA ALA A 291 3.56 -23.27 14.43
C ALA A 291 2.32 -22.49 13.98
N MET A 292 1.59 -23.02 13.01
CA MET A 292 0.36 -22.42 12.51
C MET A 292 -0.76 -22.43 13.56
N LEU A 293 -0.88 -23.53 14.34
CA LEU A 293 -1.86 -23.63 15.41
C LEU A 293 -1.60 -22.60 16.51
N LEU A 294 -0.34 -22.47 16.94
CA LEU A 294 0.05 -21.51 17.97
C LEU A 294 -0.17 -20.06 17.47
N ALA A 295 0.24 -19.76 16.24
CA ALA A 295 0.06 -18.43 15.68
C ALA A 295 -1.43 -18.05 15.54
N ASN A 296 -2.30 -18.98 15.12
CA ASN A 296 -3.74 -18.77 15.07
C ASN A 296 -4.33 -18.59 16.48
N THR A 297 -3.92 -19.40 17.45
CA THR A 297 -4.33 -19.24 18.83
C THR A 297 -3.90 -17.89 19.39
N CYS A 298 -2.68 -17.44 19.07
CA CYS A 298 -2.21 -16.10 19.44
C CYS A 298 -3.12 -15.00 18.87
N PHE A 299 -3.51 -15.10 17.60
CA PHE A 299 -4.43 -14.15 16.99
C PHE A 299 -5.77 -14.09 17.74
N ASP A 300 -6.36 -15.24 18.05
CA ASP A 300 -7.62 -15.32 18.80
C ASP A 300 -7.52 -14.76 20.22
N VAL A 301 -6.42 -15.07 20.91
CA VAL A 301 -6.17 -14.55 22.26
C VAL A 301 -6.01 -13.03 22.23
N VAL A 302 -5.15 -12.52 21.36
CA VAL A 302 -4.91 -11.07 21.21
C VAL A 302 -6.19 -10.32 20.84
N ASN A 303 -7.04 -10.91 19.99
CA ASN A 303 -8.34 -10.34 19.64
C ASN A 303 -9.31 -10.26 20.83
N LYS A 304 -9.18 -11.14 21.82
CA LYS A 304 -10.01 -11.18 23.03
C LYS A 304 -9.52 -10.24 24.12
N ILE A 305 -8.19 -10.20 24.35
CA ILE A 305 -7.62 -9.46 25.49
C ILE A 305 -7.12 -8.05 25.13
N GLY A 306 -6.67 -7.81 23.90
CA GLY A 306 -6.14 -6.50 23.47
C GLY A 306 -4.88 -6.08 24.21
N TRP A 307 -4.62 -4.76 24.20
CA TRP A 307 -3.53 -4.13 24.96
C TRP A 307 -3.96 -3.84 26.41
N PRO A 308 -3.05 -3.86 27.38
CA PRO A 308 -1.58 -4.09 27.25
C PRO A 308 -1.16 -5.56 27.29
N GLU A 309 -2.00 -6.50 27.70
CA GLU A 309 -1.65 -7.91 27.96
C GLU A 309 -1.35 -8.68 26.67
N GLY A 310 -1.91 -8.28 25.54
CA GLY A 310 -1.67 -8.88 24.22
C GLY A 310 -0.21 -8.95 23.80
N ARG A 311 0.67 -8.12 24.40
CA ARG A 311 2.12 -8.18 24.20
C ARG A 311 2.74 -9.53 24.61
N ILE A 312 2.16 -10.21 25.61
CA ILE A 312 2.71 -11.45 26.15
C ILE A 312 2.57 -12.61 25.16
N PRO A 313 1.35 -12.97 24.69
CA PRO A 313 1.20 -14.02 23.67
C PRO A 313 1.87 -13.66 22.34
N LEU A 314 1.96 -12.38 21.96
CA LEU A 314 2.72 -11.97 20.78
C LEU A 314 4.22 -12.25 20.95
N ALA A 315 4.80 -11.96 22.11
CA ALA A 315 6.22 -12.23 22.38
C ALA A 315 6.52 -13.74 22.40
N GLU A 316 5.68 -14.52 23.11
CA GLU A 316 5.79 -15.99 23.17
C GLU A 316 5.77 -16.60 21.76
N THR A 317 4.77 -16.24 20.96
CA THR A 317 4.63 -16.73 19.59
C THR A 317 5.79 -16.30 18.71
N THR A 318 6.25 -15.05 18.82
CA THR A 318 7.40 -14.54 18.07
C THR A 318 8.66 -15.35 18.35
N ILE A 319 8.98 -15.61 19.62
CA ILE A 319 10.15 -16.42 20.01
C ILE A 319 10.02 -17.84 19.48
N TYR A 320 8.84 -18.44 19.66
CA TYR A 320 8.58 -19.79 19.17
C TYR A 320 8.82 -19.91 17.66
N LEU A 321 8.23 -19.01 16.86
CA LEU A 321 8.39 -19.04 15.41
C LEU A 321 9.84 -18.74 14.99
N ALA A 322 10.52 -17.81 15.66
CA ALA A 322 11.93 -17.52 15.38
C ALA A 322 12.84 -18.73 15.63
N THR A 323 12.53 -19.54 16.63
CA THR A 323 13.35 -20.71 17.00
C THR A 323 12.96 -22.01 16.30
N CYS A 324 11.85 -22.05 15.56
CA CYS A 324 11.46 -23.21 14.74
C CYS A 324 12.42 -23.42 13.57
N LYS A 325 12.56 -24.69 13.13
CA LYS A 325 13.11 -25.00 11.81
C LYS A 325 12.26 -24.35 10.73
N LYS A 326 12.88 -24.01 9.62
CA LYS A 326 12.22 -23.34 8.50
C LYS A 326 12.04 -24.33 7.34
N ASP A 327 10.87 -24.25 6.69
CA ASP A 327 10.52 -25.01 5.49
C ASP A 327 9.47 -24.22 4.71
N ASN A 328 9.86 -23.63 3.59
CA ASN A 328 8.98 -22.89 2.71
C ASN A 328 8.55 -23.72 1.48
N SER A 329 8.82 -25.03 1.48
CA SER A 329 8.58 -25.89 0.32
C SER A 329 7.11 -25.89 -0.15
N ALA A 330 6.16 -25.76 0.76
CA ALA A 330 4.74 -25.67 0.42
C ALA A 330 4.41 -24.36 -0.32
N ASN A 331 4.99 -23.23 0.10
CA ASN A 331 4.82 -21.94 -0.57
C ASN A 331 5.45 -21.98 -1.97
N LEU A 332 6.66 -22.50 -2.11
CA LEU A 332 7.31 -22.67 -3.42
C LEU A 332 6.52 -23.60 -4.35
N ALA A 333 5.94 -24.66 -3.82
CA ALA A 333 5.15 -25.61 -4.59
C ALA A 333 3.88 -24.97 -5.19
N ILE A 334 3.13 -24.21 -4.40
CA ILE A 334 1.92 -23.55 -4.91
C ILE A 334 2.26 -22.45 -5.91
N GLU A 335 3.32 -21.67 -5.70
CA GLU A 335 3.75 -20.65 -6.65
C GLU A 335 4.20 -21.27 -7.98
N ALA A 336 4.95 -22.37 -7.94
CA ALA A 336 5.34 -23.11 -9.13
C ALA A 336 4.12 -23.66 -9.90
N ALA A 337 3.14 -24.21 -9.18
CA ALA A 337 1.89 -24.70 -9.77
C ALA A 337 1.06 -23.55 -10.39
N LEU A 338 0.94 -22.41 -9.71
CA LEU A 338 0.26 -21.24 -10.25
C LEU A 338 0.95 -20.69 -11.50
N ALA A 339 2.28 -20.64 -11.52
CA ALA A 339 3.04 -20.23 -12.68
C ALA A 339 2.77 -21.18 -13.87
N LYS A 340 2.76 -22.50 -13.63
CA LYS A 340 2.47 -23.49 -14.66
C LYS A 340 1.05 -23.38 -15.21
N VAL A 341 0.05 -23.16 -14.36
CA VAL A 341 -1.34 -22.92 -14.81
C VAL A 341 -1.44 -21.66 -15.68
N ARG A 342 -0.73 -20.58 -15.34
CA ARG A 342 -0.69 -19.35 -16.18
C ARG A 342 -0.03 -19.60 -17.54
N GLU A 343 0.98 -20.46 -17.58
CA GLU A 343 1.69 -20.84 -18.82
C GLU A 343 0.83 -21.72 -19.73
N THR A 344 0.17 -22.74 -19.17
CA THR A 344 -0.53 -23.78 -19.94
C THR A 344 -2.01 -23.49 -20.17
N GLY A 345 -2.58 -22.57 -19.43
CA GLY A 345 -4.03 -22.33 -19.44
C GLY A 345 -4.84 -23.49 -18.83
N ASN A 346 -6.08 -23.64 -19.31
CA ASN A 346 -7.02 -24.66 -18.80
C ASN A 346 -6.78 -26.03 -19.49
N LEU A 347 -5.82 -26.80 -19.00
CA LEU A 347 -5.66 -28.18 -19.45
C LEU A 347 -6.86 -29.04 -19.02
N PRO A 348 -7.29 -30.02 -19.82
CA PRO A 348 -8.44 -30.87 -19.49
C PRO A 348 -8.13 -31.79 -18.32
N VAL A 349 -9.12 -31.98 -17.44
CA VAL A 349 -9.04 -33.00 -16.40
C VAL A 349 -9.14 -34.38 -17.05
N PRO A 350 -8.26 -35.33 -16.75
CA PRO A 350 -8.34 -36.68 -17.26
C PRO A 350 -9.70 -37.34 -17.03
N LEU A 351 -10.25 -38.04 -18.01
CA LEU A 351 -11.64 -38.56 -17.96
C LEU A 351 -11.89 -39.47 -16.76
N TYR A 352 -10.93 -40.32 -16.40
CA TYR A 352 -11.04 -41.23 -15.24
C TYR A 352 -11.09 -40.50 -13.89
N LEU A 353 -10.62 -39.25 -13.79
CA LEU A 353 -10.73 -38.43 -12.58
C LEU A 353 -12.05 -37.63 -12.47
N ARG A 354 -12.85 -37.62 -13.53
CA ARG A 354 -14.14 -36.93 -13.55
C ARG A 354 -15.23 -37.79 -12.98
N ASN A 355 -16.12 -37.21 -12.17
CA ASN A 355 -17.29 -37.91 -11.68
C ASN A 355 -18.29 -38.21 -12.81
N ALA A 356 -18.94 -39.38 -12.77
CA ALA A 356 -19.94 -39.81 -13.74
C ALA A 356 -21.35 -39.99 -13.10
N PRO A 357 -22.03 -38.93 -12.63
CA PRO A 357 -23.31 -39.07 -11.95
C PRO A 357 -24.47 -39.47 -12.88
N THR A 358 -24.34 -39.33 -14.21
CA THR A 358 -25.37 -39.67 -15.18
C THR A 358 -24.93 -40.80 -16.10
N SER A 359 -25.91 -41.52 -16.71
CA SER A 359 -25.64 -42.58 -17.71
C SER A 359 -24.84 -42.06 -18.90
N LEU A 360 -25.20 -40.86 -19.40
CA LEU A 360 -24.50 -40.23 -20.50
C LEU A 360 -23.01 -39.99 -20.18
N MET A 361 -22.71 -39.52 -18.96
CA MET A 361 -21.30 -39.31 -18.55
C MET A 361 -20.50 -40.65 -18.49
N LYS A 362 -21.14 -41.73 -18.05
CA LYS A 362 -20.55 -43.08 -18.08
C LYS A 362 -20.28 -43.54 -19.51
N GLU A 363 -21.25 -43.33 -20.43
CA GLU A 363 -21.08 -43.65 -21.85
C GLU A 363 -19.96 -42.83 -22.52
N LEU A 364 -19.72 -41.60 -22.02
CA LEU A 364 -18.62 -40.73 -22.44
C LEU A 364 -17.25 -41.11 -21.79
N GLY A 365 -17.18 -42.19 -21.01
CA GLY A 365 -15.94 -42.68 -20.41
C GLY A 365 -15.50 -41.94 -19.14
N TYR A 366 -16.42 -41.18 -18.48
CA TYR A 366 -16.10 -40.54 -17.21
C TYR A 366 -15.98 -41.56 -16.08
N ALA A 367 -14.98 -41.44 -15.23
CA ALA A 367 -14.60 -42.36 -14.15
C ALA A 367 -14.14 -43.77 -14.62
N ASP A 368 -14.07 -44.00 -15.93
CA ASP A 368 -13.59 -45.31 -16.44
C ASP A 368 -12.09 -45.47 -16.19
N GLY A 369 -11.73 -46.56 -15.54
CA GLY A 369 -10.34 -46.86 -15.17
C GLY A 369 -9.83 -46.19 -13.89
N TYR A 370 -10.67 -45.43 -13.16
CA TYR A 370 -10.30 -44.88 -11.85
C TYR A 370 -10.07 -46.03 -10.84
N LYS A 371 -8.89 -46.05 -10.22
CA LYS A 371 -8.54 -46.97 -9.16
C LYS A 371 -8.77 -46.29 -7.81
N TYR A 372 -9.75 -46.79 -7.04
CA TYR A 372 -10.02 -46.24 -5.72
C TYR A 372 -8.96 -46.71 -4.69
N PRO A 373 -8.13 -45.82 -4.13
CA PRO A 373 -6.99 -46.24 -3.31
C PRO A 373 -7.36 -47.08 -2.09
N HIS A 374 -8.53 -46.89 -1.50
CA HIS A 374 -8.97 -47.66 -0.34
C HIS A 374 -9.26 -49.14 -0.64
N ASP A 375 -9.40 -49.53 -1.91
CA ASP A 375 -9.56 -50.93 -2.33
C ASP A 375 -8.21 -51.65 -2.43
N PHE A 376 -7.07 -50.97 -2.21
CA PHE A 376 -5.74 -51.50 -2.36
C PHE A 376 -4.99 -51.54 -1.01
N PRO A 377 -4.03 -52.51 -0.85
CA PRO A 377 -3.22 -52.61 0.36
C PRO A 377 -2.50 -51.27 0.69
N GLY A 378 -2.58 -50.88 1.94
CA GLY A 378 -1.96 -49.61 2.40
C GLY A 378 -2.65 -48.36 1.89
N HIS A 379 -3.87 -48.48 1.31
CA HIS A 379 -4.64 -47.35 0.76
C HIS A 379 -3.86 -46.57 -0.30
N TRP A 380 -3.03 -47.26 -1.09
CA TRP A 380 -2.21 -46.67 -2.12
C TRP A 380 -2.22 -47.53 -3.40
N VAL A 381 -2.26 -46.83 -4.54
CA VAL A 381 -2.16 -47.43 -5.86
C VAL A 381 -1.52 -46.45 -6.82
N GLU A 382 -0.64 -46.95 -7.69
CA GLU A 382 -0.04 -46.15 -8.72
C GLU A 382 -1.09 -45.73 -9.76
N GLN A 383 -1.30 -44.42 -9.89
CA GLN A 383 -2.19 -43.83 -10.86
C GLN A 383 -1.71 -42.41 -11.17
N GLN A 384 -1.88 -41.95 -12.40
CA GLN A 384 -1.62 -40.58 -12.79
C GLN A 384 -2.77 -39.69 -12.32
N TYR A 385 -2.43 -38.51 -11.81
CA TYR A 385 -3.41 -37.50 -11.34
C TYR A 385 -3.26 -36.15 -12.03
N LEU A 386 -2.15 -35.91 -12.74
CA LEU A 386 -1.95 -34.70 -13.53
C LEU A 386 -2.49 -34.87 -14.96
N PRO A 387 -2.84 -33.79 -15.66
CA PRO A 387 -3.06 -33.81 -17.10
C PRO A 387 -1.88 -34.45 -17.85
N ASP A 388 -2.13 -35.04 -19.02
CA ASP A 388 -1.11 -35.77 -19.79
C ASP A 388 0.10 -34.90 -20.14
N GLU A 389 -0.13 -33.59 -20.40
CA GLU A 389 0.91 -32.63 -20.72
C GLU A 389 1.82 -32.29 -19.53
N LEU A 390 1.40 -32.62 -18.31
CA LEU A 390 2.13 -32.35 -17.07
C LEU A 390 2.69 -33.57 -16.40
N VAL A 391 2.62 -34.75 -17.06
CA VAL A 391 3.20 -35.98 -16.52
C VAL A 391 4.69 -35.83 -16.25
N GLY A 392 5.11 -36.21 -15.05
CA GLY A 392 6.50 -36.05 -14.60
C GLY A 392 6.85 -34.64 -14.04
N THR A 393 5.91 -33.70 -14.06
CA THR A 393 6.14 -32.40 -13.41
C THR A 393 6.14 -32.56 -11.89
N VAL A 394 7.14 -31.97 -11.23
CA VAL A 394 7.28 -32.00 -9.78
C VAL A 394 7.13 -30.58 -9.25
N PHE A 395 6.05 -30.31 -8.53
CA PHE A 395 5.81 -29.01 -7.89
C PHE A 395 6.36 -28.96 -6.47
N TRP A 396 6.20 -30.04 -5.71
CA TRP A 396 6.68 -30.13 -4.34
C TRP A 396 7.79 -31.13 -4.21
N LYS A 397 8.90 -30.73 -3.57
CA LYS A 397 10.00 -31.61 -3.21
C LYS A 397 10.14 -31.55 -1.69
N LYS A 398 10.32 -32.74 -1.10
CA LYS A 398 10.68 -32.84 0.31
C LYS A 398 12.20 -32.61 0.38
N ASP A 399 12.62 -31.64 1.20
CA ASP A 399 14.04 -31.41 1.51
C ASP A 399 14.62 -32.54 2.38
#